data_cd8a4039c320f656c72b2ee9e551c3a9
#
_entry.id   cd8a4039c320f656c72b2ee9e551c3a9
#
_cell.length_a   1.000
_cell.length_b   1.000
_cell.length_c   1.000
_cell.angle_alpha   90.00
_cell.angle_beta   90.00
_cell.angle_gamma   90.00
#
_symmetry.space_group_name_H-M   'P 1'
#
loop_
_entity.id
_entity.type
_entity.pdbx_description
1 polymer ?
#
loop_
_entity_poly.entity_id
_entity_poly.type
_entity_poly.pdbx_seq_one_letter_code
_entity_poly.pdbx_strand_id
1 'polypeptide(L)'
;MTAIAHDAFIYGYPTVDLYSILYKYAVDASSREYKAPLNTIYNTRRVATPEDRAIVAPNCDTPYSYAWLDLRAEPLVLSLPPFEPNRYVSLMLVDLYTYIVGYVTPRTNGNVGGDFLIVGPGWQVNTFPGIKRILQAPTQFVLALYRTQLFGTGDTAAV
;
A
#
# COMPACT_ATOMS: atom_id res chain seq x y z
N MET A 1 17.24 -25.55 -21.59
CA MET A 1 16.27 -24.46 -21.85
C MET A 1 15.03 -24.56 -20.95
N THR A 2 14.44 -25.73 -20.75
CA THR A 2 13.22 -25.91 -19.94
C THR A 2 13.37 -25.47 -18.47
N ALA A 3 14.50 -25.80 -17.81
CA ALA A 3 14.76 -25.43 -16.43
C ALA A 3 14.86 -23.90 -16.23
N ILE A 4 15.62 -23.23 -17.11
CA ILE A 4 15.77 -21.76 -17.06
C ILE A 4 14.41 -21.06 -17.28
N ALA A 5 13.59 -21.56 -18.19
CA ALA A 5 12.26 -21.00 -18.44
C ALA A 5 11.32 -21.21 -17.23
N HIS A 6 11.40 -22.33 -16.57
CA HIS A 6 10.64 -22.62 -15.36
C HIS A 6 11.06 -21.67 -14.21
N ASP A 7 12.35 -21.51 -13.99
CA ASP A 7 12.88 -20.64 -12.94
C ASP A 7 12.54 -19.18 -13.20
N ALA A 8 12.64 -18.74 -14.46
CA ALA A 8 12.24 -17.39 -14.89
C ALA A 8 10.76 -17.14 -14.69
N PHE A 9 9.90 -18.14 -14.95
CA PHE A 9 8.47 -18.05 -14.70
C PHE A 9 8.16 -17.88 -13.22
N ILE A 10 8.75 -18.73 -12.36
CA ILE A 10 8.54 -18.64 -10.90
C ILE A 10 9.03 -17.30 -10.37
N TYR A 11 10.21 -16.84 -10.80
CA TYR A 11 10.78 -15.56 -10.39
C TYR A 11 9.92 -14.36 -10.82
N GLY A 12 9.44 -14.37 -12.04
CA GLY A 12 8.67 -13.25 -12.62
C GLY A 12 7.19 -13.22 -12.24
N TYR A 13 6.63 -14.36 -11.81
CA TYR A 13 5.20 -14.48 -11.57
C TYR A 13 4.64 -13.45 -10.57
N PRO A 14 5.23 -13.27 -9.37
CA PRO A 14 4.70 -12.30 -8.40
C PRO A 14 4.64 -10.88 -8.95
N THR A 15 5.67 -10.46 -9.68
CA THR A 15 5.73 -9.12 -10.28
C THR A 15 4.65 -8.92 -11.35
N VAL A 16 4.45 -9.91 -12.22
CA VAL A 16 3.44 -9.83 -13.29
C VAL A 16 2.02 -9.82 -12.70
N ASP A 17 1.78 -10.67 -11.71
CA ASP A 17 0.48 -10.76 -11.04
C ASP A 17 0.14 -9.46 -10.29
N LEU A 18 1.08 -8.96 -9.49
CA LEU A 18 0.88 -7.72 -8.74
C LEU A 18 0.78 -6.49 -9.66
N TYR A 19 1.53 -6.46 -10.77
CA TYR A 19 1.38 -5.42 -11.80
C TYR A 19 0.01 -5.48 -12.48
N SER A 20 -0.54 -6.67 -12.69
CA SER A 20 -1.91 -6.82 -13.22
C SER A 20 -2.95 -6.21 -12.28
N ILE A 21 -2.77 -6.32 -10.95
CA ILE A 21 -3.62 -5.69 -9.95
C ILE A 21 -3.44 -4.16 -9.98
N LEU A 22 -2.20 -3.67 -10.03
CA LEU A 22 -1.89 -2.24 -10.21
C LEU A 22 -2.61 -1.68 -11.44
N TYR A 23 -2.51 -2.36 -12.57
CA TYR A 23 -3.13 -1.92 -13.82
C TYR A 23 -4.64 -1.78 -13.68
N LYS A 24 -5.31 -2.80 -13.12
CA LYS A 24 -6.77 -2.80 -12.88
C LYS A 24 -7.19 -1.73 -11.87
N TYR A 25 -6.39 -1.48 -10.84
CA TYR A 25 -6.73 -0.57 -9.75
C TYR A 25 -6.44 0.89 -10.06
N ALA A 26 -5.38 1.19 -10.83
CA ALA A 26 -4.84 2.54 -10.94
C ALA A 26 -4.62 3.06 -12.36
N VAL A 27 -4.67 2.20 -13.38
CA VAL A 27 -4.40 2.59 -14.78
C VAL A 27 -5.62 2.46 -15.67
N ASP A 28 -6.28 1.32 -15.66
CA ASP A 28 -7.47 1.08 -16.48
C ASP A 28 -8.73 1.63 -15.80
N ALA A 29 -9.07 2.88 -16.12
CA ALA A 29 -10.27 3.54 -15.58
C ALA A 29 -11.59 2.86 -15.99
N SER A 30 -11.57 1.96 -16.97
CA SER A 30 -12.75 1.16 -17.39
C SER A 30 -12.88 -0.14 -16.59
N SER A 31 -11.87 -0.51 -15.82
CA SER A 31 -11.88 -1.70 -14.97
C SER A 31 -12.95 -1.57 -13.87
N ARG A 32 -13.70 -2.65 -13.64
CA ARG A 32 -14.62 -2.75 -12.50
C ARG A 32 -13.92 -2.66 -11.16
N GLU A 33 -12.61 -2.94 -11.13
CA GLU A 33 -11.77 -2.90 -9.93
C GLU A 33 -11.08 -1.55 -9.74
N TYR A 34 -11.26 -0.60 -10.66
CA TYR A 34 -10.60 0.70 -10.58
C TYR A 34 -10.89 1.41 -9.26
N LYS A 35 -9.85 1.92 -8.63
CA LYS A 35 -9.91 2.61 -7.33
C LYS A 35 -9.60 4.11 -7.49
N ALA A 36 -8.37 4.43 -7.89
CA ALA A 36 -7.90 5.80 -8.08
C ALA A 36 -6.66 5.81 -8.97
N PRO A 37 -6.30 6.95 -9.58
CA PRO A 37 -5.02 7.09 -10.29
C PRO A 37 -3.82 6.79 -9.39
N LEU A 38 -2.66 6.55 -10.00
CA LEU A 38 -1.39 6.47 -9.28
C LEU A 38 -1.20 7.69 -8.36
N ASN A 39 -0.54 7.48 -7.22
CA ASN A 39 -0.26 8.51 -6.21
C ASN A 39 -1.51 9.14 -5.57
N THR A 40 -2.65 8.49 -5.70
CA THR A 40 -3.91 8.95 -5.10
C THR A 40 -4.46 7.89 -4.15
N ILE A 41 -4.85 8.31 -2.94
CA ILE A 41 -5.45 7.42 -1.95
C ILE A 41 -6.93 7.20 -2.28
N TYR A 42 -7.35 5.95 -2.28
CA TYR A 42 -8.75 5.55 -2.35
C TYR A 42 -9.17 4.88 -1.04
N ASN A 43 -10.20 5.39 -0.40
CA ASN A 43 -10.73 4.87 0.86
C ASN A 43 -11.96 3.99 0.61
N THR A 44 -11.89 2.71 0.97
CA THR A 44 -13.06 1.83 1.06
C THR A 44 -13.72 2.01 2.42
N ARG A 45 -14.91 2.60 2.46
CA ARG A 45 -15.63 2.81 3.72
C ARG A 45 -16.45 1.59 4.17
N ARG A 46 -16.05 0.40 3.74
CA ARG A 46 -16.64 -0.89 4.09
C ARG A 46 -15.56 -1.96 4.21
N VAL A 47 -15.84 -3.01 4.91
CA VAL A 47 -15.01 -4.22 4.89
C VAL A 47 -15.16 -4.97 3.57
N ALA A 48 -14.20 -5.85 3.27
CA ALA A 48 -14.28 -6.69 2.08
C ALA A 48 -15.46 -7.68 2.16
N THR A 49 -16.02 -7.96 0.99
CA THR A 49 -17.12 -8.92 0.81
C THR A 49 -16.71 -9.96 -0.25
N PRO A 50 -17.47 -11.05 -0.44
CA PRO A 50 -17.18 -12.06 -1.47
C PRO A 50 -17.15 -11.54 -2.91
N GLU A 51 -17.66 -10.33 -3.17
CA GLU A 51 -17.59 -9.66 -4.47
C GLU A 51 -16.22 -9.05 -4.77
N ASP A 52 -15.40 -8.79 -3.73
CA ASP A 52 -14.05 -8.24 -3.87
C ASP A 52 -13.06 -9.34 -4.27
N ARG A 53 -12.93 -9.60 -5.59
CA ARG A 53 -12.22 -10.77 -6.14
C ARG A 53 -10.85 -10.48 -6.74
N ALA A 54 -10.41 -9.23 -6.76
CA ALA A 54 -9.12 -8.87 -7.36
C ALA A 54 -7.93 -9.37 -6.52
N ILE A 55 -8.12 -9.49 -5.21
CA ILE A 55 -7.13 -10.02 -4.27
C ILE A 55 -7.72 -11.25 -3.59
N VAL A 56 -6.92 -12.31 -3.48
CA VAL A 56 -7.33 -13.55 -2.82
C VAL A 56 -7.46 -13.32 -1.31
N ALA A 57 -8.61 -13.70 -0.75
CA ALA A 57 -8.90 -13.68 0.68
C ALA A 57 -8.59 -12.33 1.38
N PRO A 58 -9.18 -11.20 0.93
CA PRO A 58 -9.05 -9.94 1.65
C PRO A 58 -9.65 -10.07 3.06
N ASN A 59 -9.08 -9.32 4.04
CA ASN A 59 -9.62 -9.37 5.39
C ASN A 59 -11.01 -8.69 5.46
N CYS A 60 -11.88 -9.19 6.31
CA CYS A 60 -13.23 -8.66 6.53
C CYS A 60 -13.40 -7.92 7.87
N ASP A 61 -12.31 -7.66 8.59
CA ASP A 61 -12.37 -7.04 9.93
C ASP A 61 -12.15 -5.53 9.90
N THR A 62 -11.35 -5.05 8.93
CA THR A 62 -11.00 -3.63 8.81
C THR A 62 -11.18 -3.14 7.38
N PRO A 63 -11.73 -1.94 7.17
CA PRO A 63 -11.68 -1.29 5.86
C PRO A 63 -10.26 -1.07 5.39
N TYR A 64 -10.12 -1.01 4.06
CA TYR A 64 -8.85 -0.69 3.41
C TYR A 64 -8.84 0.70 2.81
N SER A 65 -7.69 1.35 2.84
CA SER A 65 -7.36 2.41 1.89
C SER A 65 -6.17 1.97 1.05
N TYR A 66 -6.20 2.31 -0.24
CA TYR A 66 -5.22 1.88 -1.23
C TYR A 66 -4.56 3.09 -1.87
N ALA A 67 -3.27 3.03 -2.08
CA ALA A 67 -2.57 3.89 -2.99
C ALA A 67 -1.48 3.09 -3.73
N TRP A 68 -1.48 3.16 -5.05
CA TRP A 68 -0.37 2.69 -5.85
C TRP A 68 0.60 3.84 -6.07
N LEU A 69 1.78 3.73 -5.50
CA LEU A 69 2.82 4.74 -5.55
C LEU A 69 3.69 4.53 -6.79
N ASP A 70 3.88 5.59 -7.57
CA ASP A 70 4.83 5.68 -8.66
C ASP A 70 6.02 6.50 -8.20
N LEU A 71 7.14 5.83 -7.92
CA LEU A 71 8.36 6.42 -7.39
C LEU A 71 9.42 6.69 -8.48
N ARG A 72 9.02 6.62 -9.76
CA ARG A 72 9.96 6.78 -10.88
C ARG A 72 10.47 8.21 -11.01
N ALA A 73 9.60 9.19 -10.78
CA ALA A 73 9.93 10.60 -10.97
C ALA A 73 10.52 11.23 -9.70
N GLU A 74 9.95 10.93 -8.55
CA GLU A 74 10.32 11.54 -7.26
C GLU A 74 9.89 10.67 -6.07
N PRO A 75 10.50 10.85 -4.90
CA PRO A 75 10.01 10.30 -3.64
C PRO A 75 8.64 10.87 -3.25
N LEU A 76 7.86 10.11 -2.50
CA LEU A 76 6.53 10.53 -2.05
C LEU A 76 6.45 10.57 -0.52
N VAL A 77 5.75 11.56 0.01
CA VAL A 77 5.44 11.64 1.42
C VAL A 77 4.06 11.06 1.67
N LEU A 78 3.98 10.08 2.57
CA LEU A 78 2.73 9.57 3.10
C LEU A 78 2.52 10.15 4.49
N SER A 79 1.48 10.97 4.63
CA SER A 79 1.11 11.60 5.91
C SER A 79 0.02 10.77 6.59
N LEU A 80 0.25 10.38 7.84
CA LEU A 80 -0.77 9.81 8.70
C LEU A 80 -1.21 10.85 9.72
N PRO A 81 -2.53 11.11 9.86
CA PRO A 81 -3.02 11.94 10.94
C PRO A 81 -2.80 11.25 12.30
N PRO A 82 -2.81 11.98 13.42
CA PRO A 82 -2.93 11.37 14.72
C PRO A 82 -4.28 10.64 14.85
N PHE A 83 -4.28 9.54 15.59
CA PHE A 83 -5.49 8.74 15.82
C PHE A 83 -5.59 8.29 17.27
N GLU A 84 -6.76 7.80 17.67
CA GLU A 84 -7.05 7.46 19.06
C GLU A 84 -6.10 6.35 19.58
N PRO A 85 -5.66 6.43 20.83
CA PRO A 85 -4.68 5.49 21.40
C PRO A 85 -5.06 4.01 21.26
N ASN A 86 -6.36 3.71 21.26
CA ASN A 86 -6.88 2.34 21.20
C ASN A 86 -7.29 1.90 19.79
N ARG A 87 -7.15 2.76 18.78
CA ARG A 87 -7.48 2.42 17.40
C ARG A 87 -6.31 1.71 16.74
N TYR A 88 -6.57 0.58 16.13
CA TYR A 88 -5.61 -0.05 15.24
C TYR A 88 -5.62 0.66 13.88
N VAL A 89 -4.47 1.17 13.50
CA VAL A 89 -4.18 1.67 12.15
C VAL A 89 -2.88 1.04 11.69
N SER A 90 -2.83 0.56 10.46
CA SER A 90 -1.58 0.11 9.88
C SER A 90 -1.45 0.59 8.44
N LEU A 91 -0.28 1.07 8.10
CA LEU A 91 0.18 1.24 6.73
C LEU A 91 1.20 0.14 6.46
N MET A 92 0.93 -0.69 5.47
CA MET A 92 1.85 -1.69 4.93
C MET A 92 2.29 -1.25 3.54
N LEU A 93 3.59 -1.25 3.29
CA LEU A 93 4.16 -1.01 1.97
C LEU A 93 4.64 -2.33 1.38
N VAL A 94 4.21 -2.62 0.17
CA VAL A 94 4.53 -3.87 -0.55
C VAL A 94 5.15 -3.53 -1.89
N ASP A 95 6.29 -4.14 -2.19
CA ASP A 95 6.95 -3.99 -3.49
C ASP A 95 6.33 -4.88 -4.58
N LEU A 96 6.78 -4.76 -5.83
CA LEU A 96 6.25 -5.57 -6.93
C LEU A 96 6.55 -7.08 -6.82
N TYR A 97 7.48 -7.49 -5.99
CA TYR A 97 7.75 -8.90 -5.71
C TYR A 97 6.96 -9.44 -4.52
N THR A 98 5.99 -8.66 -4.01
CA THR A 98 5.17 -8.96 -2.84
C THR A 98 5.92 -8.96 -1.50
N TYR A 99 7.17 -8.49 -1.48
CA TYR A 99 7.88 -8.30 -0.23
C TYR A 99 7.41 -7.05 0.50
N ILE A 100 7.38 -7.15 1.83
CA ILE A 100 7.02 -6.04 2.69
C ILE A 100 8.22 -5.11 2.83
N VAL A 101 8.10 -3.89 2.30
CA VAL A 101 9.09 -2.82 2.44
C VAL A 101 9.13 -2.30 3.88
N GLY A 102 7.97 -2.20 4.51
CA GLY A 102 7.87 -1.79 5.90
C GLY A 102 6.44 -1.58 6.37
N TYR A 103 6.32 -1.35 7.67
CA TYR A 103 5.07 -1.01 8.34
C TYR A 103 5.19 0.32 9.09
N VAL A 104 4.08 1.07 9.10
CA VAL A 104 3.82 2.15 10.03
C VAL A 104 2.58 1.76 10.83
N THR A 105 2.73 1.56 12.14
CA THR A 105 1.67 1.08 13.04
C THR A 105 1.80 1.76 14.39
N PRO A 106 0.79 1.67 15.27
CA PRO A 106 0.92 2.14 16.65
C PRO A 106 2.13 1.57 17.38
N ARG A 107 2.49 0.31 17.09
CA ARG A 107 3.63 -0.37 17.73
C ARG A 107 4.99 0.16 17.28
N THR A 108 5.09 0.60 16.03
CA THR A 108 6.37 1.08 15.46
C THR A 108 6.54 2.59 15.57
N ASN A 109 5.46 3.37 15.59
CA ASN A 109 5.49 4.81 15.43
C ASN A 109 4.59 5.58 16.42
N GLY A 110 3.87 4.88 17.29
CA GLY A 110 2.86 5.49 18.18
C GLY A 110 1.63 5.99 17.41
N ASN A 111 0.75 6.69 18.13
CA ASN A 111 -0.54 7.17 17.62
C ASN A 111 -0.53 8.65 17.19
N VAL A 112 0.63 9.30 17.23
CA VAL A 112 0.74 10.76 16.97
C VAL A 112 0.79 11.12 15.48
N GLY A 113 0.61 10.13 14.60
CA GLY A 113 0.70 10.34 13.16
C GLY A 113 2.09 10.79 12.70
N GLY A 114 2.18 11.43 11.55
CA GLY A 114 3.41 12.03 11.00
C GLY A 114 3.66 11.71 9.55
N ASP A 115 4.76 12.25 9.03
CA ASP A 115 5.16 12.15 7.64
C ASP A 115 6.24 11.07 7.44
N PHE A 116 6.03 10.23 6.45
CA PHE A 116 6.89 9.10 6.09
C PHE A 116 7.31 9.25 4.63
N LEU A 117 8.61 9.33 4.37
CA LEU A 117 9.13 9.47 3.02
C LEU A 117 9.36 8.08 2.42
N ILE A 118 8.72 7.84 1.28
CA ILE A 118 8.88 6.61 0.51
C ILE A 118 9.76 6.93 -0.69
N VAL A 119 10.87 6.22 -0.80
CA VAL A 119 11.85 6.41 -1.88
C VAL A 119 11.98 5.16 -2.73
N GLY A 120 12.12 5.34 -4.03
CA GLY A 120 12.35 4.27 -4.98
C GLY A 120 13.81 3.81 -5.07
N PRO A 121 14.11 2.85 -5.94
CA PRO A 121 15.47 2.39 -6.17
C PRO A 121 16.39 3.52 -6.65
N GLY A 122 17.63 3.53 -6.16
CA GLY A 122 18.64 4.50 -6.59
C GLY A 122 18.58 5.88 -5.92
N TRP A 123 17.53 6.19 -5.18
CA TRP A 123 17.47 7.42 -4.41
C TRP A 123 18.35 7.32 -3.15
N GLN A 124 19.22 8.31 -2.98
CA GLN A 124 20.03 8.46 -1.77
C GLN A 124 19.48 9.63 -0.98
N VAL A 125 18.92 9.33 0.18
CA VAL A 125 18.30 10.33 1.06
C VAL A 125 18.81 10.09 2.48
N ASN A 126 19.42 11.11 3.08
CA ASN A 126 19.94 10.97 4.43
C ASN A 126 18.89 11.28 5.49
N THR A 127 18.40 12.52 5.51
CA THR A 127 17.34 12.95 6.44
C THR A 127 16.63 14.17 5.86
N PHE A 128 15.34 14.32 6.22
CA PHE A 128 14.59 15.54 5.94
C PHE A 128 13.92 16.05 7.21
N PRO A 129 13.94 17.35 7.48
CA PRO A 129 13.19 17.94 8.57
C PRO A 129 11.70 17.59 8.46
N GLY A 130 11.09 17.17 9.57
CA GLY A 130 9.67 16.80 9.61
C GLY A 130 9.36 15.35 9.22
N ILE A 131 10.26 14.64 8.55
CA ILE A 131 10.08 13.23 8.19
C ILE A 131 10.45 12.35 9.37
N LYS A 132 9.50 11.53 9.84
CA LYS A 132 9.71 10.59 10.95
C LYS A 132 10.55 9.39 10.55
N ARG A 133 10.39 8.92 9.33
CA ARG A 133 11.09 7.73 8.83
C ARG A 133 11.14 7.75 7.31
N ILE A 134 12.26 7.26 6.76
CA ILE A 134 12.44 7.00 5.34
C ILE A 134 12.30 5.50 5.11
N LEU A 135 11.48 5.11 4.14
CA LEU A 135 11.26 3.73 3.72
C LEU A 135 11.70 3.59 2.26
N GLN A 136 12.77 2.83 2.05
CA GLN A 136 13.33 2.61 0.71
C GLN A 136 12.76 1.33 0.09
N ALA A 137 12.10 1.48 -1.05
CA ALA A 137 11.54 0.39 -1.81
C ALA A 137 12.53 -0.12 -2.86
N PRO A 138 12.64 -1.43 -3.06
CA PRO A 138 13.50 -2.02 -4.09
C PRO A 138 12.86 -1.93 -5.49
N THR A 139 11.59 -1.60 -5.61
CA THR A 139 10.88 -1.42 -6.88
C THR A 139 10.32 -0.02 -7.04
N GLN A 140 10.11 0.38 -8.30
CA GLN A 140 9.63 1.72 -8.65
C GLN A 140 8.14 1.92 -8.37
N PHE A 141 7.37 0.83 -8.33
CA PHE A 141 5.97 0.85 -7.91
C PHE A 141 5.83 0.16 -6.57
N VAL A 142 5.00 0.73 -5.71
CA VAL A 142 4.75 0.22 -4.35
C VAL A 142 3.27 0.31 -4.06
N LEU A 143 2.70 -0.75 -3.51
CA LEU A 143 1.36 -0.72 -2.94
C LEU A 143 1.43 -0.21 -1.50
N ALA A 144 0.78 0.90 -1.23
CA ALA A 144 0.49 1.38 0.11
C ALA A 144 -0.91 0.89 0.51
N LEU A 145 -0.96 0.01 1.49
CA LEU A 145 -2.18 -0.59 1.98
C LEU A 145 -2.41 -0.18 3.44
N TYR A 146 -3.46 0.61 3.64
CA TYR A 146 -3.90 1.01 4.97
C TYR A 146 -5.01 0.10 5.47
N ARG A 147 -5.01 -0.14 6.77
CA ARG A 147 -6.11 -0.80 7.50
C ARG A 147 -6.46 0.06 8.69
N THR A 148 -7.74 0.39 8.82
CA THR A 148 -8.24 1.21 9.92
C THR A 148 -9.31 0.43 10.67
N GLN A 149 -9.13 0.26 11.98
CA GLN A 149 -10.15 -0.35 12.83
C GLN A 149 -11.36 0.56 12.94
N LEU A 150 -12.55 -0.01 12.80
CA LEU A 150 -13.80 0.67 13.16
C LEU A 150 -14.23 0.23 14.56
N PHE A 151 -14.67 1.18 15.38
CA PHE A 151 -15.23 0.89 16.71
C PHE A 151 -16.72 0.55 16.65
N GLY A 152 -17.35 0.75 15.50
CA GLY A 152 -18.75 0.43 15.27
C GLY A 152 -19.23 0.87 13.88
N THR A 153 -20.48 0.59 13.56
CA THR A 153 -21.07 0.84 12.23
C THR A 153 -21.16 2.33 11.86
N GLY A 154 -21.16 3.24 12.84
CA GLY A 154 -21.19 4.69 12.63
C GLY A 154 -19.81 5.34 12.45
N ASP A 155 -18.73 4.58 12.56
CA ASP A 155 -17.35 5.09 12.65
C ASP A 155 -16.64 5.14 11.28
N THR A 156 -17.38 5.17 10.20
CA THR A 156 -16.83 5.16 8.83
C THR A 156 -16.10 6.45 8.45
N ALA A 157 -16.25 7.52 9.22
CA ALA A 157 -15.52 8.78 9.02
C ALA A 157 -14.03 8.68 9.42
N ALA A 158 -13.65 7.61 10.12
CA ALA A 158 -12.26 7.35 10.50
C ALA A 158 -11.40 6.78 9.35
N VAL A 159 -12.00 6.45 8.21
CA VAL A 159 -11.33 5.84 7.03
C VAL A 159 -11.15 6.85 5.93
#